data_08318cfe8da5a617a1342302b3aa5e95
#
_entry.id   08318cfe8da5a617a1342302b3aa5e95
#
_cell.length_a   1.000
_cell.length_b   1.000
_cell.length_c   1.000
_cell.angle_alpha   90.00
_cell.angle_beta   90.00
_cell.angle_gamma   90.00
#
_symmetry.space_group_name_H-M   'P 1'
#
loop_
_entity.id
_entity.type
_entity.pdbx_description
1 polymer ?
#
loop_
_entity_poly.entity_id
_entity_poly.type
_entity_poly.pdbx_seq_one_letter_code
_entity_poly.pdbx_strand_id
1 'polypeptide(L)'
;METKVTFDYSKAAKFIRENEVASFEQIANAAKDVLLSRDGQGNDFLGWIDLPVDYDKEEFARIKKAAKKIQEDSEVLLVIGIGGSYLGARAAVEFLRHGFYNNITKEQRKTPEIYYVGNSISSSYIQGLIDVVGDRDFSVNIISKSGTTTEPAIAFRIFKEMLEKKYGKAE
;
A
#
# COMPACT_ATOMS: atom_id res chain seq x y z
N MET A 1 24.87 2.09 13.89
CA MET A 1 25.29 1.50 12.61
C MET A 1 24.52 2.21 11.51
N GLU A 2 25.19 2.90 10.62
CA GLU A 2 24.59 3.41 9.40
C GLU A 2 24.23 2.23 8.48
N THR A 3 22.94 2.02 8.25
CA THR A 3 22.48 0.96 7.33
C THR A 3 22.70 1.46 5.90
N LYS A 4 23.77 0.99 5.25
CA LYS A 4 24.08 1.36 3.88
C LYS A 4 23.33 0.44 2.92
N VAL A 5 22.45 1.00 2.09
CA VAL A 5 21.82 0.27 0.99
C VAL A 5 22.84 0.12 -0.13
N THR A 6 23.04 -1.12 -0.60
CA THR A 6 23.95 -1.42 -1.73
C THR A 6 23.17 -2.10 -2.84
N PHE A 7 23.56 -1.83 -4.08
CA PHE A 7 23.05 -2.51 -5.26
C PHE A 7 24.14 -3.44 -5.82
N ASP A 8 23.82 -4.74 -5.90
CA ASP A 8 24.73 -5.75 -6.42
C ASP A 8 24.14 -6.40 -7.68
N TYR A 9 24.74 -6.15 -8.83
CA TYR A 9 24.37 -6.74 -10.12
C TYR A 9 25.36 -7.81 -10.62
N SER A 10 26.29 -8.25 -9.79
CA SER A 10 27.34 -9.20 -10.16
C SER A 10 26.81 -10.49 -10.83
N LYS A 11 25.64 -11.00 -10.39
CA LYS A 11 25.00 -12.16 -10.98
C LYS A 11 24.44 -11.91 -12.38
N ALA A 12 24.10 -10.67 -12.72
CA ALA A 12 23.61 -10.28 -14.03
C ALA A 12 24.77 -9.89 -14.98
N ALA A 13 25.98 -9.63 -14.47
CA ALA A 13 27.12 -9.13 -15.23
C ALA A 13 27.47 -9.98 -16.45
N LYS A 14 27.29 -11.31 -16.39
CA LYS A 14 27.54 -12.21 -17.52
C LYS A 14 26.60 -12.01 -18.73
N PHE A 15 25.49 -11.31 -18.53
CA PHE A 15 24.51 -10.98 -19.59
C PHE A 15 24.68 -9.57 -20.13
N ILE A 16 25.58 -8.77 -19.56
CA ILE A 16 25.79 -7.36 -19.85
C ILE A 16 27.22 -7.23 -20.41
N ARG A 17 27.39 -6.57 -21.56
CA ARG A 17 28.72 -6.31 -22.13
C ARG A 17 29.38 -5.18 -21.38
N GLU A 18 30.70 -5.21 -21.27
CA GLU A 18 31.47 -4.18 -20.52
C GLU A 18 31.17 -2.72 -20.95
N ASN A 19 30.94 -2.51 -22.23
CA ASN A 19 30.65 -1.18 -22.77
C ASN A 19 29.19 -0.73 -22.62
N GLU A 20 28.25 -1.64 -22.29
CA GLU A 20 26.83 -1.29 -22.20
C GLU A 20 26.55 -0.41 -20.99
N VAL A 21 27.08 -0.74 -19.83
CA VAL A 21 26.89 0.06 -18.61
C VAL A 21 27.45 1.48 -18.83
N ALA A 22 28.68 1.58 -19.36
CA ALA A 22 29.30 2.87 -19.61
C ALA A 22 28.55 3.71 -20.66
N SER A 23 28.00 3.07 -21.71
CA SER A 23 27.21 3.77 -22.73
C SER A 23 25.88 4.32 -22.23
N PHE A 24 25.29 3.70 -21.21
CA PHE A 24 24.05 4.17 -20.61
C PHE A 24 24.26 5.25 -19.54
N GLU A 25 25.46 5.45 -19.05
CA GLU A 25 25.73 6.42 -17.99
C GLU A 25 25.31 7.84 -18.36
N GLN A 26 25.64 8.29 -19.56
CA GLN A 26 25.24 9.62 -20.04
C GLN A 26 23.73 9.77 -20.18
N ILE A 27 23.05 8.74 -20.69
CA ILE A 27 21.60 8.72 -20.86
C ILE A 27 20.92 8.76 -19.50
N ALA A 28 21.39 7.95 -18.55
CA ALA A 28 20.85 7.90 -17.19
C ALA A 28 21.04 9.24 -16.44
N ASN A 29 22.21 9.87 -16.59
CA ASN A 29 22.48 11.17 -16.00
C ASN A 29 21.58 12.26 -16.60
N ALA A 30 21.41 12.30 -17.92
CA ALA A 30 20.50 13.25 -18.58
C ALA A 30 19.05 13.05 -18.12
N ALA A 31 18.57 11.81 -18.04
CA ALA A 31 17.23 11.50 -17.55
C ALA A 31 17.04 11.92 -16.07
N LYS A 32 18.06 11.67 -15.23
CA LYS A 32 18.08 12.12 -13.84
C LYS A 32 18.01 13.66 -13.74
N ASP A 33 18.75 14.36 -14.56
CA ASP A 33 18.76 15.82 -14.55
C ASP A 33 17.40 16.40 -14.95
N VAL A 34 16.74 15.84 -15.96
CA VAL A 34 15.35 16.19 -16.33
C VAL A 34 14.37 15.90 -15.19
N LEU A 35 14.52 14.77 -14.49
CA LEU A 35 13.68 14.42 -13.34
C LEU A 35 13.87 15.44 -12.20
N LEU A 36 15.09 15.81 -11.90
CA LEU A 36 15.41 16.72 -10.79
C LEU A 36 15.12 18.19 -11.10
N SER A 37 15.24 18.62 -12.37
CA SER A 37 14.84 19.97 -12.82
C SER A 37 13.32 20.16 -12.84
N ARG A 38 12.56 19.05 -12.91
CA ARG A 38 11.09 19.04 -12.97
C ARG A 38 10.51 19.76 -14.18
N ASP A 39 11.26 19.89 -15.27
CA ASP A 39 10.84 20.58 -16.50
C ASP A 39 10.31 19.62 -17.59
N GLY A 40 10.42 18.30 -17.35
CA GLY A 40 10.01 17.27 -18.30
C GLY A 40 8.51 17.00 -18.31
N GLN A 41 8.08 16.19 -19.27
CA GLN A 41 6.70 15.69 -19.32
C GLN A 41 6.38 14.88 -18.07
N GLY A 42 5.20 15.12 -17.47
CA GLY A 42 4.78 14.44 -16.24
C GLY A 42 5.27 15.11 -14.96
N ASN A 43 5.77 16.34 -15.03
CA ASN A 43 6.23 17.12 -13.87
C ASN A 43 5.13 17.32 -12.81
N ASP A 44 3.86 17.29 -13.18
CA ASP A 44 2.72 17.32 -12.25
C ASP A 44 2.64 16.10 -11.30
N PHE A 45 3.39 15.04 -11.60
CA PHE A 45 3.36 13.78 -10.85
C PHE A 45 4.65 13.53 -10.04
N LEU A 46 5.42 14.55 -9.72
CA LEU A 46 6.72 14.43 -9.05
C LEU A 46 6.69 14.69 -7.53
N GLY A 47 5.52 14.85 -6.93
CA GLY A 47 5.39 15.09 -5.48
C GLY A 47 6.04 14.01 -4.59
N TRP A 48 6.21 12.80 -5.11
CA TRP A 48 6.85 11.68 -4.40
C TRP A 48 8.34 11.89 -4.14
N ILE A 49 9.03 12.74 -4.90
CA ILE A 49 10.48 12.98 -4.77
C ILE A 49 10.81 13.55 -3.40
N ASP A 50 10.05 14.53 -2.94
CA ASP A 50 10.31 15.21 -1.67
C ASP A 50 9.50 14.62 -0.51
N LEU A 51 8.47 13.83 -0.80
CA LEU A 51 7.55 13.30 0.20
C LEU A 51 8.22 12.64 1.42
N PRO A 52 9.36 11.92 1.29
CA PRO A 52 10.04 11.34 2.45
C PRO A 52 10.57 12.37 3.46
N VAL A 53 10.80 13.61 3.02
CA VAL A 53 11.39 14.69 3.83
C VAL A 53 10.38 15.80 4.07
N ASP A 54 9.66 16.19 3.02
CA ASP A 54 8.71 17.31 3.02
C ASP A 54 7.27 16.79 2.87
N TYR A 55 6.76 16.17 3.92
CA TYR A 55 5.36 15.72 4.01
C TYR A 55 4.55 16.61 4.95
N ASP A 56 3.24 16.68 4.72
CA ASP A 56 2.30 17.37 5.60
C ASP A 56 2.28 16.73 7.00
N LYS A 57 2.78 17.45 7.99
CA LYS A 57 2.89 16.98 9.37
C LYS A 57 1.53 16.85 10.05
N GLU A 58 0.59 17.73 9.71
CA GLU A 58 -0.77 17.72 10.27
C GLU A 58 -1.58 16.56 9.70
N GLU A 59 -1.48 16.34 8.38
CA GLU A 59 -2.08 15.17 7.76
C GLU A 59 -1.52 13.88 8.35
N PHE A 60 -0.20 13.78 8.49
CA PHE A 60 0.43 12.60 9.11
C PHE A 60 -0.03 12.38 10.56
N ALA A 61 -0.24 13.45 11.33
CA ALA A 61 -0.80 13.33 12.67
C ALA A 61 -2.24 12.80 12.64
N ARG A 62 -3.08 13.23 11.68
CA ARG A 62 -4.43 12.69 11.46
C ARG A 62 -4.41 11.22 11.08
N ILE A 63 -3.49 10.81 10.19
CA ILE A 63 -3.29 9.40 9.81
C ILE A 63 -2.96 8.55 11.05
N LYS A 64 -2.02 9.00 11.88
CA LYS A 64 -1.67 8.30 13.12
C LYS A 64 -2.85 8.17 14.08
N LYS A 65 -3.65 9.22 14.21
CA LYS A 65 -4.86 9.20 15.04
C LYS A 65 -5.90 8.21 14.52
N ALA A 66 -6.13 8.18 13.20
CA ALA A 66 -7.02 7.22 12.56
C ALA A 66 -6.53 5.78 12.73
N ALA A 67 -5.23 5.53 12.53
CA ALA A 67 -4.63 4.23 12.72
C ALA A 67 -4.78 3.74 14.18
N LYS A 68 -4.57 4.61 15.16
CA LYS A 68 -4.78 4.27 16.57
C LYS A 68 -6.24 3.90 16.86
N LYS A 69 -7.19 4.68 16.35
CA LYS A 69 -8.61 4.37 16.49
C LYS A 69 -8.96 2.99 15.90
N ILE A 70 -8.46 2.68 14.70
CA ILE A 70 -8.67 1.37 14.06
C ILE A 70 -8.07 0.24 14.90
N GLN A 71 -6.89 0.44 15.49
CA GLN A 71 -6.27 -0.55 16.38
C GLN A 71 -7.11 -0.84 17.64
N GLU A 72 -7.78 0.17 18.17
CA GLU A 72 -8.64 0.06 19.34
C GLU A 72 -9.98 -0.59 19.00
N ASP A 73 -10.61 -0.15 17.93
CA ASP A 73 -12.01 -0.48 17.60
C ASP A 73 -12.17 -1.77 16.79
N SER A 74 -11.12 -2.24 16.09
CA SER A 74 -11.27 -3.31 15.09
C SER A 74 -10.42 -4.53 15.39
N GLU A 75 -10.94 -5.69 15.05
CA GLU A 75 -10.23 -6.96 15.00
C GLU A 75 -9.64 -7.21 13.59
N VAL A 76 -10.31 -6.67 12.57
CA VAL A 76 -9.94 -6.81 11.15
C VAL A 76 -9.87 -5.44 10.49
N LEU A 77 -8.83 -5.23 9.68
CA LEU A 77 -8.70 -4.10 8.77
C LEU A 77 -8.69 -4.60 7.34
N LEU A 78 -9.66 -4.19 6.55
CA LEU A 78 -9.72 -4.44 5.12
C LEU A 78 -9.10 -3.25 4.37
N VAL A 79 -8.06 -3.51 3.60
CA VAL A 79 -7.43 -2.50 2.72
C VAL A 79 -7.90 -2.76 1.29
N ILE A 80 -8.71 -1.83 0.78
CA ILE A 80 -9.29 -1.91 -0.57
C ILE A 80 -8.49 -1.02 -1.51
N GLY A 81 -7.89 -1.62 -2.52
CA GLY A 81 -7.08 -0.90 -3.51
C GLY A 81 -6.52 -1.83 -4.57
N ILE A 82 -5.98 -1.23 -5.64
CA ILE A 82 -5.32 -1.95 -6.73
C ILE A 82 -3.99 -1.28 -7.08
N GLY A 83 -3.02 -2.07 -7.52
CA GLY A 83 -1.70 -1.57 -7.93
C GLY A 83 -1.02 -0.74 -6.84
N GLY A 84 -0.52 0.44 -7.19
CA GLY A 84 0.19 1.33 -6.27
C GLY A 84 -0.63 1.80 -5.06
N SER A 85 -1.95 1.71 -5.10
CA SER A 85 -2.82 2.11 -3.98
C SER A 85 -2.73 1.17 -2.77
N TYR A 86 -2.25 -0.07 -2.93
CA TYR A 86 -2.10 -0.99 -1.80
C TYR A 86 -0.75 -1.70 -1.72
N LEU A 87 -0.05 -1.89 -2.87
CA LEU A 87 1.17 -2.72 -2.93
C LEU A 87 2.30 -2.15 -2.06
N GLY A 88 2.47 -0.83 -2.01
CA GLY A 88 3.50 -0.22 -1.18
C GLY A 88 3.26 -0.46 0.32
N ALA A 89 2.03 -0.27 0.78
CA ALA A 89 1.66 -0.55 2.16
C ALA A 89 1.78 -2.05 2.48
N ARG A 90 1.34 -2.92 1.56
CA ARG A 90 1.48 -4.37 1.68
C ARG A 90 2.94 -4.80 1.77
N ALA A 91 3.79 -4.28 0.90
CA ALA A 91 5.22 -4.58 0.92
C ALA A 91 5.87 -4.20 2.27
N ALA A 92 5.53 -3.03 2.81
CA ALA A 92 6.02 -2.61 4.11
C ALA A 92 5.54 -3.53 5.25
N VAL A 93 4.26 -3.91 5.25
CA VAL A 93 3.69 -4.81 6.26
C VAL A 93 4.34 -6.19 6.18
N GLU A 94 4.45 -6.78 4.98
CA GLU A 94 5.04 -8.12 4.78
C GLU A 94 6.56 -8.13 5.05
N PHE A 95 7.26 -7.03 4.82
CA PHE A 95 8.67 -6.88 5.17
C PHE A 95 8.91 -6.83 6.69
N LEU A 96 8.02 -6.14 7.42
CA LEU A 96 8.15 -5.92 8.87
C LEU A 96 7.53 -7.03 9.71
N ARG A 97 6.78 -7.96 9.10
CA ARG A 97 6.02 -9.01 9.79
C ARG A 97 6.30 -10.38 9.15
N HIS A 98 6.12 -11.42 9.93
CA HIS A 98 6.19 -12.78 9.40
C HIS A 98 4.87 -13.19 8.74
N GLY A 99 4.90 -14.19 7.83
CA GLY A 99 3.75 -14.61 7.03
C GLY A 99 2.54 -15.14 7.81
N PHE A 100 2.71 -15.48 9.09
CA PHE A 100 1.63 -15.95 9.98
C PHE A 100 1.10 -14.86 10.90
N TYR A 101 1.38 -13.60 10.64
CA TYR A 101 1.08 -12.50 11.55
C TYR A 101 -0.42 -12.38 11.85
N ASN A 102 -1.29 -12.64 10.89
CA ASN A 102 -2.74 -12.65 11.11
C ASN A 102 -3.22 -13.85 11.95
N ASN A 103 -2.41 -14.89 12.11
CA ASN A 103 -2.80 -16.11 12.85
C ASN A 103 -2.46 -16.07 14.35
N ILE A 104 -1.65 -15.10 14.79
CA ILE A 104 -1.38 -14.90 16.21
C ILE A 104 -2.45 -14.04 16.88
N THR A 105 -2.54 -14.07 18.21
CA THR A 105 -3.61 -13.35 18.93
C THR A 105 -3.49 -11.83 18.82
N LYS A 106 -4.58 -11.09 19.05
CA LYS A 106 -4.59 -9.62 19.02
C LYS A 106 -3.60 -9.03 20.02
N GLU A 107 -3.47 -9.66 21.21
CA GLU A 107 -2.53 -9.24 22.25
C GLU A 107 -1.08 -9.32 21.79
N GLN A 108 -0.74 -10.33 20.98
CA GLN A 108 0.59 -10.50 20.40
C GLN A 108 0.81 -9.54 19.20
N ARG A 109 -0.18 -9.39 18.33
CA ARG A 109 -0.10 -8.50 17.16
C ARG A 109 -0.10 -7.03 17.56
N LYS A 110 -0.92 -6.66 18.54
CA LYS A 110 -1.24 -5.28 18.93
C LYS A 110 -1.88 -4.44 17.78
N THR A 111 -2.31 -5.11 16.72
CA THR A 111 -2.97 -4.53 15.55
C THR A 111 -4.12 -5.41 15.10
N PRO A 112 -5.07 -4.93 14.31
CA PRO A 112 -6.02 -5.80 13.60
C PRO A 112 -5.33 -6.81 12.69
N GLU A 113 -6.01 -7.86 12.31
CA GLU A 113 -5.65 -8.65 11.14
C GLU A 113 -5.80 -7.78 9.89
N ILE A 114 -4.85 -7.84 8.97
CA ILE A 114 -4.88 -7.00 7.77
C ILE A 114 -5.09 -7.88 6.55
N TYR A 115 -6.12 -7.58 5.79
CA TYR A 115 -6.44 -8.26 4.53
C TYR A 115 -6.56 -7.26 3.39
N TYR A 116 -6.09 -7.66 2.21
CA TYR A 116 -6.10 -6.84 1.01
C TYR A 116 -7.14 -7.36 0.03
N VAL A 117 -7.99 -6.48 -0.47
CA VAL A 117 -9.08 -6.83 -1.42
C VAL A 117 -9.28 -5.70 -2.42
N GLY A 118 -9.97 -5.98 -3.53
CA GLY A 118 -10.18 -4.99 -4.60
C GLY A 118 -9.05 -4.98 -5.63
N ASN A 119 -8.18 -5.97 -5.61
CA ASN A 119 -7.16 -6.23 -6.62
C ASN A 119 -7.57 -7.34 -7.61
N SER A 120 -8.75 -7.89 -7.43
CA SER A 120 -9.38 -8.87 -8.33
C SER A 120 -10.91 -8.83 -8.19
N ILE A 121 -11.60 -9.48 -9.13
CA ILE A 121 -13.06 -9.66 -9.12
C ILE A 121 -13.46 -11.09 -8.72
N SER A 122 -12.58 -11.82 -8.03
CA SER A 122 -12.84 -13.19 -7.60
C SER A 122 -13.94 -13.23 -6.53
N SER A 123 -15.09 -13.77 -6.89
CA SER A 123 -16.21 -13.93 -5.95
C SER A 123 -15.88 -14.91 -4.82
N SER A 124 -15.14 -15.98 -5.11
CA SER A 124 -14.72 -16.95 -4.09
C SER A 124 -13.74 -16.35 -3.08
N TYR A 125 -12.84 -15.46 -3.52
CA TYR A 125 -11.95 -14.73 -2.61
C TYR A 125 -12.74 -13.79 -1.69
N ILE A 126 -13.68 -13.03 -2.26
CA ILE A 126 -14.55 -12.12 -1.49
C ILE A 126 -15.39 -12.92 -0.49
N GLN A 127 -15.99 -14.03 -0.90
CA GLN A 127 -16.78 -14.87 0.00
C GLN A 127 -15.93 -15.41 1.15
N GLY A 128 -14.75 -15.95 0.86
CA GLY A 128 -13.83 -16.42 1.91
C GLY A 128 -13.42 -15.31 2.87
N LEU A 129 -13.26 -14.09 2.38
CA LEU A 129 -12.94 -12.94 3.23
C LEU A 129 -14.14 -12.51 4.08
N ILE A 130 -15.38 -12.60 3.55
CA ILE A 130 -16.61 -12.40 4.33
C ILE A 130 -16.68 -13.41 5.47
N ASP A 131 -16.40 -14.68 5.20
CA ASP A 131 -16.40 -15.76 6.21
C ASP A 131 -15.32 -15.49 7.28
N VAL A 132 -14.12 -15.00 6.88
CA VAL A 132 -13.08 -14.62 7.81
C VAL A 132 -13.47 -13.42 8.68
N VAL A 133 -14.10 -12.41 8.11
CA VAL A 133 -14.60 -11.25 8.88
C VAL A 133 -15.68 -11.68 9.86
N GLY A 134 -16.66 -12.48 9.40
CA GLY A 134 -17.77 -12.96 10.23
C GLY A 134 -18.46 -11.82 10.98
N ASP A 135 -18.72 -12.06 12.26
CA ASP A 135 -19.33 -11.08 13.16
C ASP A 135 -18.33 -10.17 13.89
N ARG A 136 -17.05 -10.27 13.56
CA ARG A 136 -15.98 -9.49 14.21
C ARG A 136 -16.08 -8.00 13.87
N ASP A 137 -15.55 -7.16 14.74
CA ASP A 137 -15.44 -5.73 14.44
C ASP A 137 -14.37 -5.47 13.41
N PHE A 138 -14.72 -4.71 12.37
CA PHE A 138 -13.82 -4.43 11.28
C PHE A 138 -13.91 -3.00 10.78
N SER A 139 -12.79 -2.53 10.23
CA SER A 139 -12.66 -1.25 9.53
C SER A 139 -12.29 -1.46 8.07
N VAL A 140 -12.67 -0.51 7.23
CA VAL A 140 -12.33 -0.47 5.81
C VAL A 140 -11.50 0.77 5.52
N ASN A 141 -10.34 0.58 4.90
CA ASN A 141 -9.52 1.63 4.32
C ASN A 141 -9.54 1.49 2.80
N ILE A 142 -10.23 2.39 2.11
CA ILE A 142 -10.28 2.42 0.64
C ILE A 142 -9.35 3.47 0.07
N ILE A 143 -8.53 3.09 -0.89
CA ILE A 143 -7.58 3.96 -1.56
C ILE A 143 -7.79 3.86 -3.08
N SER A 144 -8.19 4.97 -3.68
CA SER A 144 -8.39 5.05 -5.14
C SER A 144 -7.98 6.43 -5.65
N LYS A 145 -7.10 6.48 -6.65
CA LYS A 145 -6.68 7.74 -7.28
C LYS A 145 -7.81 8.35 -8.12
N SER A 146 -8.50 7.54 -8.92
CA SER A 146 -9.54 8.01 -9.85
C SER A 146 -10.95 7.95 -9.26
N GLY A 147 -11.17 7.12 -8.24
CA GLY A 147 -12.50 6.79 -7.72
C GLY A 147 -13.36 5.91 -8.65
N THR A 148 -12.86 5.55 -9.83
CA THR A 148 -13.64 4.88 -10.90
C THR A 148 -13.16 3.45 -11.22
N THR A 149 -12.09 2.97 -10.60
CA THR A 149 -11.55 1.63 -10.84
C THR A 149 -12.57 0.58 -10.38
N THR A 150 -12.91 -0.34 -11.26
CA THR A 150 -14.05 -1.27 -11.08
C THR A 150 -13.84 -2.24 -9.92
N GLU A 151 -12.67 -2.86 -9.79
CA GLU A 151 -12.40 -3.90 -8.80
C GLU A 151 -12.48 -3.36 -7.36
N PRO A 152 -11.81 -2.24 -7.00
CA PRO A 152 -12.00 -1.63 -5.69
C PRO A 152 -13.43 -1.14 -5.44
N ALA A 153 -14.13 -0.64 -6.49
CA ALA A 153 -15.50 -0.16 -6.35
C ALA A 153 -16.47 -1.31 -6.01
N ILE A 154 -16.30 -2.48 -6.65
CA ILE A 154 -17.10 -3.68 -6.33
C ILE A 154 -16.84 -4.12 -4.88
N ALA A 155 -15.57 -4.30 -4.51
CA ALA A 155 -15.20 -4.70 -3.16
C ALA A 155 -15.73 -3.71 -2.11
N PHE A 156 -15.56 -2.41 -2.36
CA PHE A 156 -16.07 -1.37 -1.44
C PHE A 156 -17.57 -1.42 -1.26
N ARG A 157 -18.34 -1.62 -2.33
CA ARG A 157 -19.80 -1.71 -2.25
C ARG A 157 -20.23 -2.86 -1.34
N ILE A 158 -19.58 -4.01 -1.45
CA ILE A 158 -19.91 -5.21 -0.65
C ILE A 158 -19.58 -4.95 0.83
N PHE A 159 -18.37 -4.52 1.14
CA PHE A 159 -17.96 -4.32 2.53
C PHE A 159 -18.61 -3.08 3.18
N LYS A 160 -18.94 -2.06 2.40
CA LYS A 160 -19.77 -0.94 2.86
C LYS A 160 -21.14 -1.41 3.30
N GLU A 161 -21.81 -2.27 2.52
CA GLU A 161 -23.11 -2.84 2.89
C GLU A 161 -23.02 -3.65 4.20
N MET A 162 -21.94 -4.40 4.39
CA MET A 162 -21.69 -5.13 5.64
C MET A 162 -21.52 -4.18 6.84
N LEU A 163 -20.77 -3.08 6.66
CA LEU A 163 -20.60 -2.04 7.69
C LEU A 163 -21.97 -1.39 8.03
N GLU A 164 -22.73 -1.01 7.02
CA GLU A 164 -24.06 -0.39 7.21
C GLU A 164 -25.05 -1.32 7.89
N LYS A 165 -25.02 -2.63 7.60
CA LYS A 165 -25.84 -3.62 8.29
C LYS A 165 -25.44 -3.79 9.75
N LYS A 166 -24.15 -3.75 10.04
CA LYS A 166 -23.63 -3.99 11.39
C LYS A 166 -23.74 -2.75 12.28
N TYR A 167 -23.38 -1.60 11.78
CA TYR A 167 -23.21 -0.37 12.57
C TYR A 167 -24.26 0.71 12.29
N GLY A 168 -25.11 0.51 11.30
CA GLY A 168 -26.02 1.53 10.79
C GLY A 168 -25.37 2.42 9.74
N LYS A 169 -26.23 3.20 9.06
CA LYS A 169 -25.75 4.20 8.11
C LYS A 169 -25.22 5.41 8.88
N ALA A 170 -24.04 5.92 8.50
CA ALA A 170 -23.60 7.21 8.93
C ALA A 170 -24.51 8.32 8.38
N GLU A 171 -24.87 9.29 9.20
CA GLU A 171 -25.57 10.51 8.78
C GLU A 171 -24.63 11.44 8.03
#